data_263ddfd63076b7499a25eaea1e85866d
#
_entry.id   263ddfd63076b7499a25eaea1e85866d
#
_cell.length_a   1.000
_cell.length_b   1.000
_cell.length_c   1.000
_cell.angle_alpha   90.00
_cell.angle_beta   90.00
_cell.angle_gamma   90.00
#
_symmetry.space_group_name_H-M   'P 1'
#
loop_
_entity.id
_entity.type
_entity.pdbx_description
1 polymer ?
#
loop_
_entity_poly.entity_id
_entity_poly.type
_entity_poly.pdbx_seq_one_letter_code
_entity_poly.pdbx_strand_id
1 'polypeptide(L)'
;MDALFVPLAGAVGASVDQVKLISCLLIAYPLGSVFVRIPSDKPTLRHLFNISVSLFYFFPMLGMYTGFLQLLGDILITYFAAKFSSTSKIMPWFIFLFILGHLMFNHIIRVIYDLSYETIEVTGPQMVLTMKLTTFAWNVWDGRRDPKDLDKWQLEKSVREFPSLLEFLGYALYFPGVLVGPSLEFTDYINLVHERTFTAPGKHEGGRRLPAGRKRVGYRKMVTGLAFLGVFVVFGGSNNYSVMVTPWFAEQSWLKRVLLAQLYGTCERTKYYAIWTLTEGASILTGNGFTGFTPSGQSTWNGAANVIPTVIEFPSNFKVLLDSWNMKANVWLRECVYKRITPKGQKPGFWSSMLTFATSAFWHGAQVGYYLTFLMGGFITSAARLARMNFRPFFLPAEGQPITTAKRLYDFVGALVSLLVLNYVASPFMLLTWENSITGWTRLGWYGHVVVMGSLLFFYVGGSGFCRSLQKKRGISSKKVASASGAATPVAEKTFQVPPALDKIVPPPI
;
A
#
# COMPACT_ATOMS: atom_id res chain seq x y z
N MET A 1 7.41 22.01 -22.66
CA MET A 1 6.80 22.07 -21.30
C MET A 1 7.81 22.43 -20.23
N ASP A 2 9.05 21.93 -20.29
CA ASP A 2 10.08 22.11 -19.25
C ASP A 2 10.34 23.57 -18.89
N ALA A 3 10.43 24.45 -19.89
CA ALA A 3 10.63 25.89 -19.69
C ALA A 3 9.59 26.56 -18.76
N LEU A 4 8.38 26.01 -18.67
CA LEU A 4 7.35 26.51 -17.77
C LEU A 4 7.59 26.13 -16.31
N PHE A 5 8.30 25.02 -16.06
CA PHE A 5 8.50 24.47 -14.71
C PHE A 5 9.90 24.82 -14.14
N VAL A 6 10.87 25.22 -14.98
CA VAL A 6 12.23 25.59 -14.55
C VAL A 6 12.23 26.66 -13.45
N PRO A 7 11.49 27.80 -13.57
CA PRO A 7 11.49 28.82 -12.53
C PRO A 7 10.93 28.31 -11.20
N LEU A 8 9.86 27.50 -11.25
CA LEU A 8 9.25 26.93 -10.06
C LEU A 8 10.17 25.89 -9.41
N ALA A 9 10.80 25.03 -10.20
CA ALA A 9 11.77 24.04 -9.74
C ALA A 9 12.95 24.72 -9.00
N GLY A 10 13.49 25.79 -9.57
CA GLY A 10 14.53 26.59 -8.91
C GLY A 10 14.08 27.25 -7.62
N ALA A 11 12.84 27.75 -7.56
CA ALA A 11 12.30 28.40 -6.37
C ALA A 11 12.07 27.43 -5.19
N VAL A 12 11.71 26.16 -5.47
CA VAL A 12 11.43 25.15 -4.43
C VAL A 12 12.60 24.19 -4.19
N GLY A 13 13.71 24.33 -4.93
CA GLY A 13 14.88 23.46 -4.79
C GLY A 13 14.63 22.01 -5.20
N ALA A 14 13.73 21.77 -6.16
CA ALA A 14 13.37 20.45 -6.66
C ALA A 14 13.75 20.26 -8.12
N SER A 15 13.79 19.00 -8.61
CA SER A 15 13.98 18.76 -10.05
C SER A 15 12.73 19.16 -10.85
N VAL A 16 12.91 19.49 -12.12
CA VAL A 16 11.80 19.81 -13.04
C VAL A 16 10.81 18.65 -13.11
N ASP A 17 11.29 17.43 -13.14
CA ASP A 17 10.46 16.22 -13.19
C ASP A 17 9.61 16.05 -11.92
N GLN A 18 10.19 16.29 -10.74
CA GLN A 18 9.44 16.26 -9.49
C GLN A 18 8.30 17.30 -9.49
N VAL A 19 8.58 18.51 -9.96
CA VAL A 19 7.56 19.57 -10.04
C VAL A 19 6.46 19.21 -11.04
N LYS A 20 6.80 18.64 -12.20
CA LYS A 20 5.83 18.14 -13.18
C LYS A 20 4.96 17.02 -12.60
N LEU A 21 5.56 16.06 -11.88
CA LEU A 21 4.81 14.99 -11.21
C LEU A 21 3.79 15.57 -10.22
N ILE A 22 4.23 16.43 -9.32
CA ILE A 22 3.34 17.07 -8.34
C ILE A 22 2.24 17.87 -9.06
N SER A 23 2.57 18.55 -10.14
CA SER A 23 1.59 19.28 -10.96
C SER A 23 0.52 18.34 -11.55
N CYS A 24 0.90 17.17 -12.08
CA CYS A 24 -0.05 16.15 -12.52
C CYS A 24 -0.99 15.71 -11.39
N LEU A 25 -0.45 15.47 -10.17
CA LEU A 25 -1.24 15.10 -9.01
C LEU A 25 -2.23 16.20 -8.60
N LEU A 26 -1.85 17.46 -8.68
CA LEU A 26 -2.72 18.60 -8.35
C LEU A 26 -3.76 18.86 -9.44
N ILE A 27 -3.40 18.76 -10.72
CA ILE A 27 -4.33 18.89 -11.86
C ILE A 27 -5.40 17.79 -11.80
N ALA A 28 -5.11 16.62 -11.24
CA ALA A 28 -6.09 15.56 -11.05
C ALA A 28 -7.30 15.99 -10.21
N TYR A 29 -7.18 16.99 -9.33
CA TYR A 29 -8.29 17.48 -8.49
C TYR A 29 -9.42 18.16 -9.29
N PRO A 30 -9.16 19.21 -10.07
CA PRO A 30 -10.20 19.77 -10.93
C PRO A 30 -10.68 18.77 -11.97
N LEU A 31 -9.80 17.94 -12.54
CA LEU A 31 -10.19 16.91 -13.51
C LEU A 31 -11.09 15.83 -12.87
N GLY A 32 -10.86 15.44 -11.62
CA GLY A 32 -11.77 14.56 -10.88
C GLY A 32 -13.18 15.18 -10.70
N SER A 33 -13.25 16.49 -10.53
CA SER A 33 -14.52 17.21 -10.48
C SER A 33 -15.20 17.35 -11.85
N VAL A 34 -14.45 17.32 -12.94
CA VAL A 34 -14.99 17.21 -14.32
C VAL A 34 -15.48 15.80 -14.60
N PHE A 35 -14.70 14.78 -14.28
CA PHE A 35 -15.05 13.36 -14.47
C PHE A 35 -16.45 13.02 -13.96
N VAL A 36 -16.78 13.43 -12.75
CA VAL A 36 -18.11 13.16 -12.16
C VAL A 36 -19.26 13.94 -12.78
N ARG A 37 -19.00 14.94 -13.65
CA ARG A 37 -20.03 15.64 -14.41
C ARG A 37 -20.40 14.93 -15.70
N ILE A 38 -19.54 14.03 -16.18
CA ILE A 38 -19.87 13.18 -17.32
C ILE A 38 -21.00 12.23 -16.88
N PRO A 39 -22.13 12.19 -17.60
CA PRO A 39 -23.26 11.33 -17.22
C PRO A 39 -22.89 9.85 -17.12
N SER A 40 -23.44 9.13 -16.14
CA SER A 40 -23.17 7.71 -15.91
C SER A 40 -23.80 6.78 -16.95
N ASP A 41 -24.78 7.26 -17.69
CA ASP A 41 -25.37 6.59 -18.86
C ASP A 41 -24.49 6.67 -20.13
N LYS A 42 -23.38 7.43 -20.05
CA LYS A 42 -22.36 7.55 -21.11
C LYS A 42 -21.01 7.03 -20.64
N PRO A 43 -20.88 5.73 -20.29
CA PRO A 43 -19.66 5.16 -19.73
C PRO A 43 -18.47 5.27 -20.71
N THR A 44 -18.70 5.17 -22.01
CA THR A 44 -17.69 5.38 -23.05
C THR A 44 -16.95 6.71 -22.87
N LEU A 45 -17.66 7.80 -22.61
CA LEU A 45 -17.04 9.11 -22.41
C LEU A 45 -16.18 9.15 -21.13
N ARG A 46 -16.57 8.44 -20.07
CA ARG A 46 -15.78 8.30 -18.84
C ARG A 46 -14.50 7.51 -19.07
N HIS A 47 -14.55 6.44 -19.86
CA HIS A 47 -13.35 5.67 -20.25
C HIS A 47 -12.40 6.54 -21.09
N LEU A 48 -12.92 7.20 -22.13
CA LEU A 48 -12.13 8.08 -22.98
C LEU A 48 -11.52 9.25 -22.20
N PHE A 49 -12.25 9.83 -21.25
CA PHE A 49 -11.72 10.88 -20.38
C PHE A 49 -10.51 10.40 -19.57
N ASN A 50 -10.59 9.20 -18.93
CA ASN A 50 -9.45 8.64 -18.20
C ASN A 50 -8.23 8.44 -19.10
N ILE A 51 -8.45 7.88 -20.29
CA ILE A 51 -7.39 7.64 -21.27
C ILE A 51 -6.76 8.96 -21.72
N SER A 52 -7.58 9.95 -22.10
CA SER A 52 -7.09 11.25 -22.60
C SER A 52 -6.28 12.01 -21.56
N VAL A 53 -6.72 12.01 -20.30
CA VAL A 53 -5.97 12.65 -19.22
C VAL A 53 -4.66 11.94 -18.95
N SER A 54 -4.64 10.60 -18.99
CA SER A 54 -3.40 9.84 -18.82
C SER A 54 -2.43 10.06 -19.98
N LEU A 55 -2.90 10.14 -21.21
CA LEU A 55 -2.06 10.50 -22.36
C LEU A 55 -1.48 11.92 -22.22
N PHE A 56 -2.28 12.86 -21.70
CA PHE A 56 -1.80 14.20 -21.38
C PHE A 56 -0.67 14.16 -20.31
N TYR A 57 -0.77 13.30 -19.29
CA TYR A 57 0.29 13.15 -18.31
C TYR A 57 1.56 12.54 -18.91
N PHE A 58 1.44 11.44 -19.66
CA PHE A 58 2.60 10.75 -20.20
C PHE A 58 3.31 11.55 -21.30
N PHE A 59 2.60 12.22 -22.19
CA PHE A 59 3.20 12.87 -23.36
C PHE A 59 3.59 14.32 -23.08
N PRO A 60 2.68 15.31 -23.07
CA PRO A 60 3.12 16.70 -22.94
C PRO A 60 3.70 17.02 -21.57
N MET A 61 3.20 16.41 -20.48
CA MET A 61 3.69 16.73 -19.13
C MET A 61 5.04 16.07 -18.84
N LEU A 62 5.15 14.76 -19.01
CA LEU A 62 6.30 13.98 -18.56
C LEU A 62 7.25 13.57 -19.70
N GLY A 63 6.85 13.67 -20.97
CA GLY A 63 7.69 13.31 -22.11
C GLY A 63 7.99 11.80 -22.23
N MET A 64 7.20 10.94 -21.60
CA MET A 64 7.43 9.48 -21.49
C MET A 64 6.90 8.71 -22.71
N TYR A 65 7.27 9.07 -23.93
CA TYR A 65 6.76 8.43 -25.14
C TYR A 65 7.08 6.94 -25.21
N THR A 66 8.34 6.58 -25.10
CA THR A 66 8.79 5.17 -25.16
C THR A 66 8.32 4.38 -23.94
N GLY A 67 8.33 5.00 -22.76
CA GLY A 67 7.80 4.40 -21.54
C GLY A 67 6.33 4.07 -21.66
N PHE A 68 5.52 4.97 -22.23
CA PHE A 68 4.09 4.70 -22.45
C PHE A 68 3.86 3.54 -23.42
N LEU A 69 4.67 3.39 -24.48
CA LEU A 69 4.54 2.25 -25.39
C LEU A 69 4.82 0.92 -24.71
N GLN A 70 5.76 0.88 -23.77
CA GLN A 70 6.03 -0.29 -22.93
C GLN A 70 4.82 -0.63 -22.04
N LEU A 71 4.24 0.37 -21.37
CA LEU A 71 3.04 0.19 -20.55
C LEU A 71 1.84 -0.28 -21.40
N LEU A 72 1.67 0.28 -22.59
CA LEU A 72 0.62 -0.14 -23.52
C LEU A 72 0.82 -1.60 -23.97
N GLY A 73 2.06 -2.02 -24.23
CA GLY A 73 2.42 -3.40 -24.51
C GLY A 73 1.99 -4.34 -23.37
N ASP A 74 2.33 -4.00 -22.12
CA ASP A 74 1.92 -4.74 -20.92
C ASP A 74 0.39 -4.87 -20.82
N ILE A 75 -0.33 -3.78 -21.07
CA ILE A 75 -1.80 -3.73 -21.05
C ILE A 75 -2.38 -4.66 -22.11
N LEU A 76 -1.91 -4.55 -23.36
CA LEU A 76 -2.46 -5.34 -24.48
C LEU A 76 -2.15 -6.83 -24.34
N ILE A 77 -0.92 -7.20 -23.96
CA ILE A 77 -0.55 -8.60 -23.72
C ILE A 77 -1.44 -9.19 -22.60
N THR A 78 -1.63 -8.46 -21.50
CA THR A 78 -2.51 -8.89 -20.41
C THR A 78 -3.95 -9.08 -20.89
N TYR A 79 -4.49 -8.11 -21.64
CA TYR A 79 -5.86 -8.18 -22.14
C TYR A 79 -6.07 -9.40 -23.03
N PHE A 80 -5.22 -9.60 -24.03
CA PHE A 80 -5.38 -10.70 -24.97
C PHE A 80 -5.09 -12.06 -24.34
N ALA A 81 -4.06 -12.18 -23.49
CA ALA A 81 -3.79 -13.42 -22.77
C ALA A 81 -4.97 -13.81 -21.86
N ALA A 82 -5.52 -12.84 -21.11
CA ALA A 82 -6.69 -13.09 -20.27
C ALA A 82 -7.95 -13.41 -21.09
N LYS A 83 -8.15 -12.75 -22.24
CA LYS A 83 -9.30 -12.99 -23.12
C LYS A 83 -9.31 -14.40 -23.71
N PHE A 84 -8.18 -14.83 -24.26
CA PHE A 84 -8.10 -16.11 -24.98
C PHE A 84 -7.84 -17.33 -24.08
N SER A 85 -7.33 -17.09 -22.86
CA SER A 85 -6.95 -18.16 -21.93
C SER A 85 -7.64 -18.05 -20.56
N SER A 86 -8.82 -17.43 -20.49
CA SER A 86 -9.53 -17.10 -19.23
C SER A 86 -9.81 -18.30 -18.32
N THR A 87 -9.94 -19.51 -18.88
CA THR A 87 -10.20 -20.76 -18.14
C THR A 87 -8.92 -21.46 -17.67
N SER A 88 -7.76 -21.06 -18.18
CA SER A 88 -6.48 -21.67 -17.82
C SER A 88 -5.98 -21.19 -16.47
N LYS A 89 -5.67 -22.12 -15.55
CA LYS A 89 -5.00 -21.81 -14.28
C LYS A 89 -3.55 -21.31 -14.44
N ILE A 90 -2.96 -21.50 -15.63
CA ILE A 90 -1.60 -21.05 -15.95
C ILE A 90 -1.59 -19.58 -16.34
N MET A 91 -2.69 -19.08 -16.94
CA MET A 91 -2.78 -17.72 -17.46
C MET A 91 -2.43 -16.64 -16.42
N PRO A 92 -2.99 -16.65 -15.18
CA PRO A 92 -2.63 -15.62 -14.21
C PRO A 92 -1.14 -15.66 -13.81
N TRP A 93 -0.55 -16.87 -13.72
CA TRP A 93 0.89 -17.03 -13.44
C TRP A 93 1.76 -16.55 -14.59
N PHE A 94 1.37 -16.83 -15.83
CA PHE A 94 2.08 -16.32 -17.01
C PHE A 94 2.10 -14.78 -16.99
N ILE A 95 0.94 -14.15 -16.83
CA ILE A 95 0.84 -12.68 -16.77
C ILE A 95 1.65 -12.14 -15.56
N PHE A 96 1.55 -12.78 -14.41
CA PHE A 96 2.29 -12.39 -13.22
C PHE A 96 3.81 -12.38 -13.45
N LEU A 97 4.34 -13.47 -14.00
CA LEU A 97 5.77 -13.61 -14.26
C LEU A 97 6.24 -12.69 -15.40
N PHE A 98 5.45 -12.57 -16.46
CA PHE A 98 5.78 -11.71 -17.58
C PHE A 98 5.86 -10.23 -17.16
N ILE A 99 4.81 -9.72 -16.50
CA ILE A 99 4.73 -8.31 -16.12
C ILE A 99 5.78 -7.97 -15.05
N LEU A 100 5.99 -8.85 -14.05
CA LEU A 100 7.04 -8.67 -13.07
C LEU A 100 8.45 -8.76 -13.69
N GLY A 101 8.64 -9.67 -14.64
CA GLY A 101 9.91 -9.80 -15.38
C GLY A 101 10.22 -8.56 -16.22
N HIS A 102 9.22 -7.99 -16.90
CA HIS A 102 9.38 -6.75 -17.66
C HIS A 102 9.67 -5.55 -16.74
N LEU A 103 8.97 -5.46 -15.60
CA LEU A 103 9.28 -4.45 -14.58
C LEU A 103 10.73 -4.58 -14.09
N MET A 104 11.17 -5.81 -13.77
CA MET A 104 12.55 -6.06 -13.34
C MET A 104 13.56 -5.70 -14.43
N PHE A 105 13.26 -6.00 -15.69
CA PHE A 105 14.10 -5.59 -16.82
C PHE A 105 14.31 -4.07 -16.82
N ASN A 106 13.25 -3.28 -16.67
CA ASN A 106 13.35 -1.82 -16.59
C ASN A 106 14.13 -1.35 -15.34
N HIS A 107 13.95 -2.02 -14.20
CA HIS A 107 14.76 -1.74 -13.01
C HIS A 107 16.26 -2.02 -13.22
N ILE A 108 16.61 -3.08 -13.96
CA ILE A 108 18.00 -3.40 -14.30
C ILE A 108 18.57 -2.33 -15.25
N ILE A 109 17.81 -1.91 -16.26
CA ILE A 109 18.19 -0.82 -17.16
C ILE A 109 18.48 0.46 -16.36
N ARG A 110 17.61 0.79 -15.38
CA ARG A 110 17.83 1.92 -14.49
C ARG A 110 19.16 1.85 -13.72
N VAL A 111 19.52 0.65 -13.24
CA VAL A 111 20.80 0.43 -12.54
C VAL A 111 21.98 0.54 -13.49
N ILE A 112 21.89 -0.04 -14.69
CA ILE A 112 22.97 -0.01 -15.70
C ILE A 112 23.29 1.43 -16.13
N TYR A 113 22.25 2.26 -16.31
CA TYR A 113 22.41 3.66 -16.71
C TYR A 113 22.63 4.61 -15.52
N ASP A 114 22.76 4.09 -14.31
CA ASP A 114 22.95 4.87 -13.06
C ASP A 114 21.95 6.03 -12.93
N LEU A 115 20.70 5.77 -13.26
CA LEU A 115 19.66 6.80 -13.18
C LEU A 115 19.38 7.15 -11.72
N SER A 116 19.44 8.45 -11.43
CA SER A 116 19.14 8.96 -10.09
C SER A 116 17.78 8.46 -9.59
N TYR A 117 17.70 8.22 -8.29
CA TYR A 117 16.44 7.89 -7.63
C TYR A 117 15.32 8.92 -7.90
N GLU A 118 15.69 10.16 -8.15
CA GLU A 118 14.76 11.27 -8.41
C GLU A 118 14.28 11.34 -9.86
N THR A 119 14.93 10.62 -10.77
CA THR A 119 14.54 10.59 -12.19
C THR A 119 13.19 9.92 -12.34
N ILE A 120 12.23 10.66 -12.91
CA ILE A 120 10.90 10.13 -13.19
C ILE A 120 10.92 9.45 -14.55
N GLU A 121 10.69 8.15 -14.53
CA GLU A 121 10.71 7.30 -15.72
C GLU A 121 9.62 6.21 -15.62
N VAL A 122 9.59 5.26 -16.52
CA VAL A 122 8.51 4.29 -16.69
C VAL A 122 8.29 3.37 -15.48
N THR A 123 9.32 3.08 -14.65
CA THR A 123 9.20 2.08 -13.58
C THR A 123 8.17 2.47 -12.52
N GLY A 124 8.02 3.77 -12.18
CA GLY A 124 7.01 4.23 -11.24
C GLY A 124 5.58 3.88 -11.66
N PRO A 125 5.10 4.34 -12.81
CA PRO A 125 3.81 3.94 -13.36
C PRO A 125 3.70 2.43 -13.60
N GLN A 126 4.77 1.76 -14.04
CA GLN A 126 4.80 0.33 -14.28
C GLN A 126 4.61 -0.48 -12.99
N MET A 127 5.16 -0.05 -11.87
CA MET A 127 4.91 -0.67 -10.56
C MET A 127 3.42 -0.68 -10.20
N VAL A 128 2.72 0.42 -10.42
CA VAL A 128 1.26 0.50 -10.19
C VAL A 128 0.51 -0.39 -11.18
N LEU A 129 0.89 -0.34 -12.44
CA LEU A 129 0.27 -1.13 -13.50
C LEU A 129 0.47 -2.63 -13.26
N THR A 130 1.64 -3.06 -12.78
CA THR A 130 1.93 -4.45 -12.40
C THR A 130 0.89 -4.98 -11.40
N MET A 131 0.59 -4.23 -10.35
CA MET A 131 -0.44 -4.61 -9.39
C MET A 131 -1.81 -4.76 -10.07
N LYS A 132 -2.19 -3.80 -10.92
CA LYS A 132 -3.49 -3.81 -11.62
C LYS A 132 -3.63 -4.98 -12.58
N LEU A 133 -2.65 -5.18 -13.44
CA LEU A 133 -2.70 -6.20 -14.50
C LEU A 133 -2.68 -7.62 -13.93
N THR A 134 -1.81 -7.87 -12.96
CA THR A 134 -1.71 -9.19 -12.31
C THR A 134 -2.95 -9.50 -11.46
N THR A 135 -3.52 -8.51 -10.78
CA THR A 135 -4.80 -8.68 -10.06
C THR A 135 -5.94 -8.97 -11.03
N PHE A 136 -6.03 -8.23 -12.14
CA PHE A 136 -7.05 -8.48 -13.17
C PHE A 136 -6.99 -9.90 -13.72
N ALA A 137 -5.79 -10.41 -14.02
CA ALA A 137 -5.61 -11.78 -14.49
C ALA A 137 -6.17 -12.82 -13.48
N TRP A 138 -5.88 -12.66 -12.20
CA TRP A 138 -6.46 -13.49 -11.15
C TRP A 138 -7.97 -13.35 -11.06
N ASN A 139 -8.51 -12.13 -11.13
CA ASN A 139 -9.94 -11.88 -11.03
C ASN A 139 -10.71 -12.47 -12.22
N VAL A 140 -10.12 -12.48 -13.43
CA VAL A 140 -10.70 -13.15 -14.61
C VAL A 140 -10.73 -14.67 -14.42
N TRP A 141 -9.64 -15.26 -13.95
CA TRP A 141 -9.61 -16.71 -13.68
C TRP A 141 -10.56 -17.09 -12.54
N ASP A 142 -10.61 -16.33 -11.45
CA ASP A 142 -11.57 -16.54 -10.37
C ASP A 142 -13.02 -16.46 -10.87
N GLY A 143 -13.32 -15.60 -11.83
CA GLY A 143 -14.64 -15.52 -12.48
C GLY A 143 -15.08 -16.76 -13.24
N ARG A 144 -14.15 -17.69 -13.55
CA ARG A 144 -14.40 -18.98 -14.20
C ARG A 144 -14.46 -20.17 -13.24
N ARG A 145 -14.22 -19.93 -11.95
CA ARG A 145 -14.23 -20.97 -10.91
C ARG A 145 -15.60 -21.09 -10.25
N ASP A 146 -15.86 -22.21 -9.58
CA ASP A 146 -17.05 -22.37 -8.74
C ASP A 146 -17.00 -21.32 -7.60
N PRO A 147 -18.08 -20.55 -7.38
CA PRO A 147 -18.16 -19.60 -6.28
C PRO A 147 -17.85 -20.19 -4.89
N LYS A 148 -18.13 -21.48 -4.68
CA LYS A 148 -17.82 -22.22 -3.43
C LYS A 148 -16.33 -22.37 -3.16
N ASP A 149 -15.51 -22.23 -4.19
CA ASP A 149 -14.06 -22.33 -4.11
C ASP A 149 -13.37 -20.99 -3.86
N LEU A 150 -14.12 -19.91 -3.88
CA LEU A 150 -13.65 -18.54 -3.72
C LEU A 150 -13.85 -18.06 -2.28
N ASP A 151 -12.88 -17.31 -1.78
CA ASP A 151 -13.11 -16.52 -0.56
C ASP A 151 -13.92 -15.25 -0.88
N LYS A 152 -14.32 -14.53 0.18
CA LYS A 152 -15.18 -13.35 0.05
C LYS A 152 -14.60 -12.30 -0.90
N TRP A 153 -13.29 -12.01 -0.80
CA TRP A 153 -12.64 -11.02 -1.65
C TRP A 153 -12.57 -11.48 -3.11
N GLN A 154 -12.18 -12.72 -3.33
CA GLN A 154 -12.11 -13.32 -4.66
C GLN A 154 -13.48 -13.32 -5.33
N LEU A 155 -14.55 -13.68 -4.58
CA LEU A 155 -15.92 -13.67 -5.09
C LEU A 155 -16.37 -12.24 -5.48
N GLU A 156 -16.08 -11.25 -4.64
CA GLU A 156 -16.46 -9.86 -4.83
C GLU A 156 -15.70 -9.23 -6.04
N LYS A 157 -14.42 -9.55 -6.20
CA LYS A 157 -13.58 -8.98 -7.26
C LYS A 157 -13.52 -9.81 -8.54
N SER A 158 -14.17 -10.98 -8.58
CA SER A 158 -14.19 -11.84 -9.77
C SER A 158 -14.78 -11.15 -11.00
N VAL A 159 -14.12 -11.29 -12.14
CA VAL A 159 -14.57 -10.77 -13.44
C VAL A 159 -15.27 -11.88 -14.22
N ARG A 160 -16.59 -11.92 -14.15
CA ARG A 160 -17.42 -12.93 -14.80
C ARG A 160 -17.68 -12.63 -16.27
N GLU A 161 -18.01 -11.37 -16.56
CA GLU A 161 -18.16 -10.86 -17.92
C GLU A 161 -16.84 -10.22 -18.34
N PHE A 162 -16.29 -10.68 -19.48
CA PHE A 162 -15.01 -10.18 -19.94
C PHE A 162 -15.21 -8.79 -20.56
N PRO A 163 -14.42 -7.77 -20.13
CA PRO A 163 -14.61 -6.40 -20.58
C PRO A 163 -14.25 -6.18 -22.04
N SER A 164 -14.81 -5.12 -22.63
CA SER A 164 -14.31 -4.54 -23.87
C SER A 164 -12.89 -3.97 -23.69
N LEU A 165 -12.16 -3.84 -24.79
CA LEU A 165 -10.81 -3.24 -24.74
C LEU A 165 -10.85 -1.80 -24.21
N LEU A 166 -11.89 -1.03 -24.53
CA LEU A 166 -12.04 0.34 -24.06
C LEU A 166 -12.23 0.43 -22.54
N GLU A 167 -13.04 -0.44 -21.95
CA GLU A 167 -13.22 -0.54 -20.50
C GLU A 167 -11.91 -0.92 -19.81
N PHE A 168 -11.17 -1.86 -20.39
CA PHE A 168 -9.89 -2.29 -19.84
C PHE A 168 -8.82 -1.20 -19.94
N LEU A 169 -8.72 -0.49 -21.06
CA LEU A 169 -7.83 0.67 -21.22
C LEU A 169 -8.19 1.78 -20.25
N GLY A 170 -9.48 2.12 -20.10
CA GLY A 170 -9.94 3.11 -19.14
C GLY A 170 -9.60 2.73 -17.69
N TYR A 171 -9.68 1.44 -17.35
CA TYR A 171 -9.23 0.91 -16.06
C TYR A 171 -7.72 1.02 -15.90
N ALA A 172 -6.95 0.50 -16.85
CA ALA A 172 -5.50 0.50 -16.78
C ALA A 172 -4.94 1.93 -16.66
N LEU A 173 -5.52 2.86 -17.41
CA LEU A 173 -5.15 4.27 -17.49
C LEU A 173 -6.06 5.18 -16.64
N TYR A 174 -6.56 4.72 -15.50
CA TYR A 174 -7.31 5.54 -14.56
C TYR A 174 -6.42 6.65 -13.99
N PHE A 175 -6.66 7.90 -14.45
CA PHE A 175 -5.71 9.02 -14.32
C PHE A 175 -5.32 9.39 -12.88
N PRO A 176 -6.19 9.31 -11.83
CA PRO A 176 -5.75 9.70 -10.50
C PRO A 176 -4.68 8.79 -9.90
N GLY A 177 -4.64 7.53 -10.37
CA GLY A 177 -3.74 6.53 -9.84
C GLY A 177 -2.67 6.04 -10.83
N VAL A 178 -2.66 6.52 -12.08
CA VAL A 178 -1.81 5.94 -13.14
C VAL A 178 -0.31 6.14 -12.90
N LEU A 179 0.10 7.23 -12.27
CA LEU A 179 1.52 7.56 -12.06
C LEU A 179 2.10 6.93 -10.79
N VAL A 180 1.38 7.01 -9.67
CA VAL A 180 1.91 6.63 -8.34
C VAL A 180 0.90 5.90 -7.44
N GLY A 181 -0.25 5.49 -7.98
CA GLY A 181 -1.35 4.90 -7.23
C GLY A 181 -2.33 5.94 -6.69
N PRO A 182 -3.37 5.55 -5.93
CA PRO A 182 -3.62 4.19 -5.48
C PRO A 182 -4.10 3.23 -6.57
N SER A 183 -3.70 1.98 -6.47
CA SER A 183 -4.27 0.91 -7.28
C SER A 183 -5.73 0.66 -6.88
N LEU A 184 -6.59 0.31 -7.85
CA LEU A 184 -7.95 -0.16 -7.62
C LEU A 184 -8.20 -1.40 -8.48
N GLU A 185 -9.16 -2.23 -8.07
CA GLU A 185 -9.55 -3.43 -8.80
C GLU A 185 -10.46 -3.08 -9.99
N PHE A 186 -10.48 -3.94 -11.01
CA PHE A 186 -11.28 -3.72 -12.22
C PHE A 186 -12.78 -3.56 -11.91
N THR A 187 -13.32 -4.40 -11.04
CA THR A 187 -14.73 -4.34 -10.63
C THR A 187 -15.07 -3.01 -9.92
N ASP A 188 -14.16 -2.49 -9.09
CA ASP A 188 -14.35 -1.19 -8.43
C ASP A 188 -14.34 -0.05 -9.45
N TYR A 189 -13.46 -0.12 -10.46
CA TYR A 189 -13.42 0.86 -11.54
C TYR A 189 -14.73 0.86 -12.36
N ILE A 190 -15.23 -0.30 -12.74
CA ILE A 190 -16.50 -0.41 -13.49
C ILE A 190 -17.68 0.10 -12.65
N ASN A 191 -17.72 -0.28 -11.36
CA ASN A 191 -18.74 0.23 -10.43
C ASN A 191 -18.68 1.75 -10.27
N LEU A 192 -17.48 2.35 -10.27
CA LEU A 192 -17.28 3.79 -10.24
C LEU A 192 -17.80 4.45 -11.54
N VAL A 193 -17.44 3.91 -12.70
CA VAL A 193 -17.85 4.44 -14.02
C VAL A 193 -19.37 4.44 -14.17
N HIS A 194 -20.05 3.38 -13.70
CA HIS A 194 -21.51 3.26 -13.73
C HIS A 194 -22.22 3.81 -12.49
N GLU A 195 -21.50 4.43 -11.55
CA GLU A 195 -22.00 4.96 -10.27
C GLU A 195 -22.73 3.92 -9.39
N ARG A 196 -22.48 2.63 -9.61
CA ARG A 196 -23.07 1.53 -8.82
C ARG A 196 -22.63 1.55 -7.36
N THR A 197 -21.45 2.10 -7.10
CA THR A 197 -20.89 2.25 -5.74
C THR A 197 -21.77 3.11 -4.82
N PHE A 198 -22.60 4.01 -5.38
CA PHE A 198 -23.39 4.98 -4.63
C PHE A 198 -24.86 4.59 -4.49
N THR A 199 -25.28 3.50 -5.09
CA THR A 199 -26.68 3.02 -5.06
C THR A 199 -26.88 2.02 -3.94
N ALA A 200 -27.89 2.27 -3.10
CA ALA A 200 -28.44 1.23 -2.23
C ALA A 200 -29.06 0.13 -3.10
N PRO A 201 -28.89 -1.19 -2.73
CA PRO A 201 -29.61 -2.25 -3.40
C PRO A 201 -31.12 -1.97 -3.40
N GLY A 202 -31.73 -1.92 -4.61
CA GLY A 202 -33.18 -1.74 -4.76
C GLY A 202 -33.70 -0.30 -4.95
N LYS A 203 -32.86 0.74 -4.91
CA LYS A 203 -33.26 2.12 -5.21
C LYS A 203 -32.73 2.56 -6.57
N HIS A 204 -33.59 2.52 -7.58
CA HIS A 204 -33.39 3.19 -8.88
C HIS A 204 -34.22 4.49 -8.89
N GLU A 205 -33.66 5.59 -8.40
CA GLU A 205 -34.30 6.89 -8.54
C GLU A 205 -33.40 7.83 -9.32
N GLY A 206 -33.99 8.51 -10.32
CA GLY A 206 -33.34 9.51 -11.15
C GLY A 206 -32.91 10.70 -10.29
N GLY A 207 -31.59 10.86 -10.12
CA GLY A 207 -30.96 11.95 -9.40
C GLY A 207 -29.45 11.74 -9.29
N ARG A 208 -28.72 12.78 -8.96
CA ARG A 208 -27.27 12.73 -8.80
C ARG A 208 -26.91 11.85 -7.60
N ARG A 209 -26.37 10.67 -7.87
CA ARG A 209 -26.12 9.61 -6.87
C ARG A 209 -24.91 9.86 -5.96
N LEU A 210 -24.05 10.83 -6.28
CA LEU A 210 -22.81 11.11 -5.55
C LEU A 210 -23.09 11.64 -4.13
N PRO A 211 -22.61 10.95 -3.07
CA PRO A 211 -22.78 11.40 -1.70
C PRO A 211 -22.17 12.79 -1.44
N ALA A 212 -22.82 13.56 -0.57
CA ALA A 212 -22.29 14.85 -0.10
C ALA A 212 -20.98 14.65 0.70
N GLY A 213 -20.17 15.72 0.82
CA GLY A 213 -18.92 15.70 1.61
C GLY A 213 -17.65 15.33 0.82
N ARG A 214 -17.79 14.72 -0.36
CA ARG A 214 -16.66 14.30 -1.23
C ARG A 214 -15.62 15.42 -1.43
N LYS A 215 -16.02 16.61 -1.84
CA LYS A 215 -15.12 17.74 -2.07
C LYS A 215 -14.38 18.15 -0.80
N ARG A 216 -15.10 18.27 0.32
CA ARG A 216 -14.49 18.61 1.62
C ARG A 216 -13.40 17.62 2.01
N VAL A 217 -13.65 16.33 1.88
CA VAL A 217 -12.67 15.29 2.22
C VAL A 217 -11.51 15.32 1.23
N GLY A 218 -11.76 15.37 -0.09
CA GLY A 218 -10.71 15.42 -1.11
C GLY A 218 -9.78 16.62 -0.93
N TYR A 219 -10.31 17.84 -0.81
CA TYR A 219 -9.46 19.03 -0.62
C TYR A 219 -8.73 19.06 0.74
N ARG A 220 -9.33 18.50 1.80
CA ARG A 220 -8.61 18.32 3.07
C ARG A 220 -7.42 17.39 2.89
N LYS A 221 -7.56 16.29 2.12
CA LYS A 221 -6.44 15.42 1.76
C LYS A 221 -5.37 16.16 0.95
N MET A 222 -5.75 17.04 0.04
CA MET A 222 -4.81 17.89 -0.70
C MET A 222 -3.96 18.74 0.25
N VAL A 223 -4.59 19.48 1.16
CA VAL A 223 -3.89 20.33 2.12
C VAL A 223 -2.98 19.50 3.02
N THR A 224 -3.45 18.34 3.51
CA THR A 224 -2.64 17.42 4.33
C THR A 224 -1.44 16.89 3.54
N GLY A 225 -1.63 16.48 2.28
CA GLY A 225 -0.55 16.00 1.43
C GLY A 225 0.47 17.09 1.12
N LEU A 226 0.03 18.33 0.85
CA LEU A 226 0.93 19.47 0.66
C LEU A 226 1.70 19.84 1.94
N ALA A 227 1.08 19.70 3.12
CA ALA A 227 1.77 19.91 4.39
C ALA A 227 2.91 18.88 4.59
N PHE A 228 2.66 17.59 4.31
CA PHE A 228 3.72 16.57 4.34
C PHE A 228 4.81 16.83 3.30
N LEU A 229 4.44 17.30 2.09
CA LEU A 229 5.40 17.68 1.07
C LEU A 229 6.28 18.84 1.54
N GLY A 230 5.69 19.85 2.17
CA GLY A 230 6.42 20.97 2.75
C GLY A 230 7.44 20.51 3.82
N VAL A 231 7.03 19.60 4.70
CA VAL A 231 7.96 19.01 5.69
C VAL A 231 9.11 18.28 4.99
N PHE A 232 8.82 17.49 3.96
CA PHE A 232 9.88 16.80 3.19
C PHE A 232 10.83 17.78 2.51
N VAL A 233 10.32 18.81 1.85
CA VAL A 233 11.16 19.81 1.14
C VAL A 233 12.06 20.56 2.12
N VAL A 234 11.55 20.94 3.29
CA VAL A 234 12.32 21.72 4.27
C VAL A 234 13.36 20.87 5.01
N PHE A 235 13.02 19.63 5.37
CA PHE A 235 13.85 18.82 6.27
C PHE A 235 14.51 17.62 5.60
N GLY A 236 13.98 17.11 4.48
CA GLY A 236 14.44 15.86 3.86
C GLY A 236 15.87 15.94 3.30
N GLY A 237 16.29 17.09 2.82
CA GLY A 237 17.65 17.26 2.25
C GLY A 237 18.77 16.99 3.25
N SER A 238 18.60 17.40 4.51
CA SER A 238 19.59 17.20 5.58
C SER A 238 19.27 16.02 6.52
N ASN A 239 18.05 15.50 6.51
CA ASN A 239 17.58 14.44 7.42
C ASN A 239 17.11 13.22 6.63
N ASN A 240 18.04 12.51 6.03
CA ASN A 240 17.79 11.30 5.25
C ASN A 240 18.82 10.21 5.58
N TYR A 241 18.57 8.99 5.14
CA TYR A 241 19.42 7.84 5.46
C TYR A 241 20.81 7.92 4.84
N SER A 242 21.06 8.71 3.77
CA SER A 242 22.41 8.85 3.20
C SER A 242 23.40 9.47 4.19
N VAL A 243 22.92 10.27 5.15
CA VAL A 243 23.74 10.81 6.23
C VAL A 243 24.40 9.70 7.06
N MET A 244 23.76 8.51 7.17
CA MET A 244 24.30 7.40 7.95
C MET A 244 25.64 6.87 7.44
N VAL A 245 25.97 7.11 6.16
CA VAL A 245 27.24 6.66 5.57
C VAL A 245 28.33 7.75 5.58
N THR A 246 28.03 8.95 6.11
CA THR A 246 29.03 10.05 6.22
C THR A 246 29.97 9.88 7.41
N PRO A 247 31.22 10.38 7.37
CA PRO A 247 32.14 10.37 8.48
C PRO A 247 31.55 11.01 9.74
N TRP A 248 30.85 12.14 9.59
CA TRP A 248 30.20 12.85 10.69
C TRP A 248 29.26 11.94 11.51
N PHE A 249 28.48 11.10 10.86
CA PHE A 249 27.57 10.17 11.56
C PHE A 249 28.34 9.12 12.38
N ALA A 250 29.46 8.64 11.85
CA ALA A 250 30.31 7.64 12.52
C ALA A 250 30.94 8.20 13.84
N GLU A 251 31.20 9.51 13.89
CA GLU A 251 31.76 10.19 15.08
C GLU A 251 30.75 10.38 16.22
N GLN A 252 29.44 10.27 15.92
CA GLN A 252 28.43 10.44 16.94
C GLN A 252 28.38 9.25 17.91
N SER A 253 27.97 9.49 19.16
CA SER A 253 27.73 8.41 20.12
C SER A 253 26.66 7.45 19.60
N TRP A 254 26.74 6.18 20.00
CA TRP A 254 25.81 5.15 19.54
C TRP A 254 24.33 5.53 19.76
N LEU A 255 23.99 6.04 20.94
CA LEU A 255 22.62 6.48 21.24
C LEU A 255 22.17 7.60 20.29
N LYS A 256 23.04 8.60 20.02
CA LYS A 256 22.73 9.68 19.07
C LYS A 256 22.52 9.15 17.67
N ARG A 257 23.31 8.18 17.19
CA ARG A 257 23.11 7.51 15.90
C ARG A 257 21.75 6.81 15.81
N VAL A 258 21.35 6.10 16.88
CA VAL A 258 20.02 5.45 16.93
C VAL A 258 18.90 6.51 16.87
N LEU A 259 19.01 7.61 17.61
CA LEU A 259 17.99 8.68 17.58
C LEU A 259 17.93 9.39 16.22
N LEU A 260 19.08 9.67 15.61
CA LEU A 260 19.15 10.24 14.26
C LEU A 260 18.52 9.31 13.21
N ALA A 261 18.73 8.00 13.30
CA ALA A 261 18.07 7.04 12.42
C ALA A 261 16.53 7.07 12.53
N GLN A 262 15.99 7.36 13.76
CA GLN A 262 14.54 7.56 13.92
C GLN A 262 14.07 8.84 13.21
N LEU A 263 14.82 9.93 13.35
CA LEU A 263 14.53 11.19 12.67
C LEU A 263 14.56 11.01 11.14
N TYR A 264 15.62 10.37 10.61
CA TYR A 264 15.76 10.14 9.17
C TYR A 264 14.61 9.31 8.62
N GLY A 265 14.25 8.21 9.30
CA GLY A 265 13.11 7.38 8.89
C GLY A 265 11.79 8.15 8.88
N THR A 266 11.57 9.02 9.85
CA THR A 266 10.35 9.86 9.90
C THR A 266 10.34 10.87 8.77
N CYS A 267 11.45 11.58 8.52
CA CYS A 267 11.56 12.54 7.42
C CYS A 267 11.37 11.86 6.05
N GLU A 268 11.99 10.72 5.82
CA GLU A 268 11.86 9.96 4.58
C GLU A 268 10.42 9.50 4.31
N ARG A 269 9.68 9.12 5.34
CA ARG A 269 8.26 8.72 5.18
C ARG A 269 7.37 9.86 4.74
N THR A 270 7.70 11.12 5.06
CA THR A 270 6.84 12.27 4.73
C THR A 270 6.64 12.44 3.23
N LYS A 271 7.62 12.09 2.37
CA LYS A 271 7.44 12.11 0.92
C LYS A 271 6.38 11.12 0.44
N TYR A 272 6.35 9.92 1.01
CA TYR A 272 5.33 8.91 0.70
C TYR A 272 3.96 9.33 1.25
N TYR A 273 3.91 9.88 2.46
CA TYR A 273 2.68 10.45 3.02
C TYR A 273 2.12 11.55 2.13
N ALA A 274 2.98 12.43 1.63
CA ALA A 274 2.60 13.49 0.70
C ALA A 274 1.95 12.93 -0.56
N ILE A 275 2.70 12.11 -1.31
CA ILE A 275 2.29 11.61 -2.62
C ILE A 275 1.01 10.76 -2.51
N TRP A 276 0.96 9.81 -1.57
CA TRP A 276 -0.21 8.93 -1.44
C TRP A 276 -1.45 9.67 -0.89
N THR A 277 -1.29 10.66 -0.03
CA THR A 277 -2.43 11.46 0.45
C THR A 277 -2.95 12.40 -0.65
N LEU A 278 -2.07 12.96 -1.50
CA LEU A 278 -2.46 13.74 -2.66
C LEU A 278 -3.26 12.90 -3.66
N THR A 279 -2.77 11.72 -4.02
CA THR A 279 -3.47 10.85 -4.97
C THR A 279 -4.75 10.25 -4.40
N GLU A 280 -4.82 9.97 -3.10
CA GLU A 280 -6.06 9.61 -2.41
C GLU A 280 -7.12 10.71 -2.54
N GLY A 281 -6.73 11.96 -2.27
CA GLY A 281 -7.64 13.11 -2.40
C GLY A 281 -8.16 13.31 -3.82
N ALA A 282 -7.30 13.20 -4.83
CA ALA A 282 -7.67 13.25 -6.23
C ALA A 282 -8.63 12.12 -6.62
N SER A 283 -8.37 10.90 -6.15
CA SER A 283 -9.24 9.73 -6.35
C SER A 283 -10.63 9.94 -5.72
N ILE A 284 -10.69 10.49 -4.51
CA ILE A 284 -11.96 10.84 -3.84
C ILE A 284 -12.78 11.80 -4.71
N LEU A 285 -12.15 12.75 -5.40
CA LEU A 285 -12.86 13.70 -6.26
C LEU A 285 -13.49 13.05 -7.51
N THR A 286 -13.04 11.89 -7.95
CA THR A 286 -13.73 11.09 -8.96
C THR A 286 -14.88 10.25 -8.39
N GLY A 287 -15.03 10.20 -7.07
CA GLY A 287 -15.98 9.31 -6.38
C GLY A 287 -15.38 8.01 -5.89
N ASN A 288 -14.12 7.70 -6.24
CA ASN A 288 -13.42 6.52 -5.75
C ASN A 288 -13.12 6.65 -4.24
N GLY A 289 -13.23 5.55 -3.52
CA GLY A 289 -12.94 5.49 -2.08
C GLY A 289 -14.14 5.70 -1.17
N PHE A 290 -15.35 5.81 -1.71
CA PHE A 290 -16.57 5.82 -0.90
C PHE A 290 -16.76 4.47 -0.21
N THR A 291 -17.01 4.49 1.11
CA THR A 291 -17.13 3.30 1.96
C THR A 291 -18.42 3.27 2.78
N GLY A 292 -19.38 4.14 2.44
CA GLY A 292 -20.68 4.19 3.14
C GLY A 292 -20.86 5.44 3.99
N PHE A 293 -21.73 5.33 4.99
CA PHE A 293 -22.07 6.42 5.89
C PHE A 293 -21.78 6.04 7.35
N THR A 294 -21.44 7.02 8.16
CA THR A 294 -21.38 6.88 9.62
C THR A 294 -22.80 6.74 10.19
N PRO A 295 -22.96 6.29 11.45
CA PRO A 295 -24.27 6.31 12.12
C PRO A 295 -24.93 7.69 12.19
N SER A 296 -24.13 8.78 12.11
CA SER A 296 -24.60 10.16 12.03
C SER A 296 -24.93 10.63 10.61
N GLY A 297 -24.94 9.74 9.60
CA GLY A 297 -25.28 10.06 8.21
C GLY A 297 -24.17 10.76 7.40
N GLN A 298 -22.95 10.90 7.95
CA GLN A 298 -21.83 11.47 7.21
C GLN A 298 -21.18 10.44 6.28
N SER A 299 -20.90 10.82 5.03
CA SER A 299 -20.22 9.96 4.06
C SER A 299 -18.75 9.69 4.46
N THR A 300 -18.30 8.46 4.29
CA THR A 300 -16.93 8.00 4.54
C THR A 300 -16.20 7.71 3.23
N TRP A 301 -14.90 8.07 3.16
CA TRP A 301 -14.13 8.11 1.91
C TRP A 301 -12.70 7.55 2.08
N ASN A 302 -12.54 6.47 2.83
CA ASN A 302 -11.22 5.88 3.13
C ASN A 302 -10.85 4.68 2.24
N GLY A 303 -11.70 4.29 1.29
CA GLY A 303 -11.46 3.14 0.41
C GLY A 303 -10.29 3.32 -0.57
N ALA A 304 -9.93 4.58 -0.89
CA ALA A 304 -8.76 4.89 -1.72
C ALA A 304 -7.48 5.14 -0.92
N ALA A 305 -7.53 5.05 0.42
CA ALA A 305 -6.36 5.25 1.27
C ALA A 305 -5.26 4.22 0.95
N ASN A 306 -4.02 4.70 0.87
CA ASN A 306 -2.83 3.86 0.70
C ASN A 306 -1.90 3.93 1.92
N VAL A 307 -2.11 4.89 2.81
CA VAL A 307 -1.32 5.09 4.02
C VAL A 307 -2.16 5.72 5.12
N ILE A 308 -1.87 5.35 6.39
CA ILE A 308 -2.47 5.97 7.57
C ILE A 308 -1.34 6.48 8.47
N PRO A 309 -0.83 7.71 8.27
CA PRO A 309 0.36 8.22 8.95
C PRO A 309 0.28 8.13 10.48
N THR A 310 -0.84 8.49 11.09
CA THR A 310 -1.02 8.44 12.55
C THR A 310 -0.89 7.03 13.13
N VAL A 311 -1.27 5.99 12.37
CA VAL A 311 -1.15 4.60 12.81
C VAL A 311 0.28 4.09 12.63
N ILE A 312 1.01 4.63 11.66
CA ILE A 312 2.42 4.27 11.43
C ILE A 312 3.31 4.91 12.49
N GLU A 313 3.10 6.18 12.80
CA GLU A 313 3.91 6.89 13.81
C GLU A 313 3.53 6.52 15.26
N PHE A 314 2.33 6.00 15.48
CA PHE A 314 1.86 5.51 16.79
C PHE A 314 1.25 4.10 16.67
N PRO A 315 2.05 3.08 16.29
CA PRO A 315 1.52 1.77 16.00
C PRO A 315 1.21 1.00 17.29
N SER A 316 0.07 0.35 17.37
CA SER A 316 -0.22 -0.56 18.48
C SER A 316 0.60 -1.87 18.44
N ASN A 317 1.16 -2.22 17.30
CA ASN A 317 2.08 -3.32 17.05
C ASN A 317 2.58 -3.30 15.60
N PHE A 318 3.62 -4.08 15.30
CA PHE A 318 4.26 -4.13 13.98
C PHE A 318 3.32 -4.56 12.85
N LYS A 319 2.36 -5.47 13.10
CA LYS A 319 1.39 -5.86 12.08
C LYS A 319 0.50 -4.69 11.65
N VAL A 320 -0.02 -3.92 12.62
CA VAL A 320 -0.86 -2.74 12.35
C VAL A 320 -0.10 -1.67 11.58
N LEU A 321 1.18 -1.49 11.90
CA LEU A 321 2.07 -0.61 11.17
C LEU A 321 2.18 -1.04 9.70
N LEU A 322 2.51 -2.31 9.43
CA LEU A 322 2.60 -2.84 8.06
C LEU A 322 1.26 -2.74 7.32
N ASP A 323 0.15 -3.09 7.96
CA ASP A 323 -1.19 -3.01 7.36
C ASP A 323 -1.59 -1.56 6.98
N SER A 324 -0.95 -0.55 7.58
CA SER A 324 -1.22 0.88 7.35
C SER A 324 -0.25 1.55 6.38
N TRP A 325 0.79 0.84 5.93
CA TRP A 325 1.79 1.28 4.96
C TRP A 325 1.58 0.63 3.60
N ASN A 326 1.53 1.41 2.52
CA ASN A 326 1.30 0.95 1.15
C ASN A 326 0.19 -0.12 1.07
N MET A 327 -0.98 0.26 1.57
CA MET A 327 -2.11 -0.65 1.84
C MET A 327 -2.55 -1.42 0.60
N LYS A 328 -2.49 -0.78 -0.58
CA LYS A 328 -2.89 -1.43 -1.84
C LYS A 328 -1.88 -2.50 -2.28
N ALA A 329 -0.59 -2.25 -2.10
CA ALA A 329 0.44 -3.27 -2.34
C ALA A 329 0.32 -4.45 -1.35
N ASN A 330 -0.03 -4.18 -0.08
CA ASN A 330 -0.29 -5.25 0.89
C ASN A 330 -1.48 -6.13 0.49
N VAL A 331 -2.56 -5.53 -0.03
CA VAL A 331 -3.71 -6.28 -0.56
C VAL A 331 -3.27 -7.11 -1.76
N TRP A 332 -2.58 -6.51 -2.72
CA TRP A 332 -2.05 -7.18 -3.91
C TRP A 332 -1.18 -8.39 -3.54
N LEU A 333 -0.18 -8.21 -2.68
CA LEU A 333 0.72 -9.29 -2.24
C LEU A 333 -0.04 -10.41 -1.53
N ARG A 334 -1.03 -10.06 -0.69
CA ARG A 334 -1.86 -11.05 0.01
C ARG A 334 -2.72 -11.84 -0.95
N GLU A 335 -3.42 -11.17 -1.88
CA GLU A 335 -4.42 -11.80 -2.74
C GLU A 335 -3.80 -12.48 -3.96
N CYS A 336 -2.74 -11.91 -4.53
CA CYS A 336 -2.12 -12.41 -5.76
C CYS A 336 -0.88 -13.27 -5.54
N VAL A 337 -0.26 -13.25 -4.33
CA VAL A 337 0.91 -14.05 -4.01
C VAL A 337 0.62 -14.98 -2.83
N TYR A 338 0.51 -14.44 -1.62
CA TYR A 338 0.44 -15.19 -0.38
C TYR A 338 -0.65 -16.27 -0.37
N LYS A 339 -1.87 -15.94 -0.79
CA LYS A 339 -2.97 -16.89 -0.89
C LYS A 339 -2.81 -17.86 -2.07
N ARG A 340 -2.19 -17.44 -3.18
CA ARG A 340 -2.06 -18.25 -4.40
C ARG A 340 -0.98 -19.34 -4.29
N ILE A 341 0.07 -19.08 -3.51
CA ILE A 341 1.14 -20.06 -3.24
C ILE A 341 0.83 -20.97 -2.05
N THR A 342 -0.26 -20.73 -1.32
CA THR A 342 -0.65 -21.56 -0.17
C THR A 342 -1.64 -22.62 -0.65
N PRO A 343 -1.35 -23.92 -0.45
CA PRO A 343 -2.28 -24.98 -0.82
C PRO A 343 -3.65 -24.81 -0.14
N LYS A 344 -4.73 -25.13 -0.87
CA LYS A 344 -6.11 -25.05 -0.36
C LYS A 344 -6.25 -25.85 0.95
N GLY A 345 -6.87 -25.25 1.97
CA GLY A 345 -7.08 -25.90 3.28
C GLY A 345 -5.88 -25.82 4.23
N GLN A 346 -4.72 -25.36 3.78
CA GLN A 346 -3.57 -25.16 4.65
C GLN A 346 -3.49 -23.71 5.16
N LYS A 347 -2.96 -23.55 6.38
CA LYS A 347 -2.62 -22.20 6.88
C LYS A 347 -1.27 -21.79 6.29
N PRO A 348 -1.16 -20.55 5.76
CA PRO A 348 0.10 -20.05 5.24
C PRO A 348 1.18 -20.08 6.32
N GLY A 349 2.34 -20.58 5.95
CA GLY A 349 3.49 -20.77 6.85
C GLY A 349 4.55 -19.66 6.71
N PHE A 350 5.71 -19.92 7.31
CA PHE A 350 6.89 -19.07 7.22
C PHE A 350 7.33 -18.86 5.77
N TRP A 351 7.44 -19.92 4.97
CA TRP A 351 7.88 -19.86 3.58
C TRP A 351 6.96 -19.06 2.69
N SER A 352 5.61 -19.16 2.88
CA SER A 352 4.66 -18.32 2.15
C SER A 352 4.87 -16.84 2.45
N SER A 353 5.17 -16.50 3.71
CA SER A 353 5.50 -15.12 4.10
C SER A 353 6.82 -14.67 3.47
N MET A 354 7.89 -15.48 3.55
CA MET A 354 9.19 -15.12 2.99
C MET A 354 9.16 -14.92 1.49
N LEU A 355 8.44 -15.79 0.75
CA LEU A 355 8.27 -15.63 -0.69
C LEU A 355 7.46 -14.38 -1.04
N THR A 356 6.47 -14.02 -0.22
CA THR A 356 5.70 -12.77 -0.39
C THR A 356 6.60 -11.55 -0.19
N PHE A 357 7.47 -11.54 0.82
CA PHE A 357 8.45 -10.48 1.03
C PHE A 357 9.50 -10.43 -0.10
N ALA A 358 9.97 -11.58 -0.57
CA ALA A 358 10.88 -11.64 -1.72
C ALA A 358 10.24 -11.10 -2.99
N THR A 359 8.95 -11.40 -3.24
CA THR A 359 8.20 -10.82 -4.34
C THR A 359 8.08 -9.30 -4.21
N SER A 360 7.88 -8.79 -2.98
CA SER A 360 7.85 -7.35 -2.73
C SER A 360 9.21 -6.71 -3.02
N ALA A 361 10.33 -7.34 -2.61
CA ALA A 361 11.67 -6.87 -2.93
C ALA A 361 11.88 -6.78 -4.46
N PHE A 362 11.52 -7.84 -5.16
CA PHE A 362 11.63 -7.93 -6.62
C PHE A 362 10.80 -6.85 -7.33
N TRP A 363 9.58 -6.59 -6.85
CA TRP A 363 8.73 -5.52 -7.38
C TRP A 363 9.32 -4.12 -7.15
N HIS A 364 10.10 -3.90 -6.08
CA HIS A 364 10.77 -2.62 -5.81
C HIS A 364 12.02 -2.41 -6.66
N GLY A 365 12.66 -3.47 -7.15
CA GLY A 365 13.76 -3.38 -8.10
C GLY A 365 14.97 -4.27 -7.82
N ALA A 366 16.05 -4.01 -8.60
CA ALA A 366 17.24 -4.85 -8.61
C ALA A 366 18.26 -4.53 -7.49
N GLN A 367 18.12 -3.39 -6.82
CA GLN A 367 19.07 -2.95 -5.79
C GLN A 367 19.02 -3.86 -4.55
N VAL A 368 20.20 -4.26 -4.05
CA VAL A 368 20.36 -5.21 -2.96
C VAL A 368 19.67 -4.74 -1.66
N GLY A 369 19.65 -3.44 -1.41
CA GLY A 369 19.00 -2.85 -0.24
C GLY A 369 17.52 -3.21 -0.10
N TYR A 370 16.79 -3.38 -1.21
CA TYR A 370 15.40 -3.85 -1.17
C TYR A 370 15.30 -5.27 -0.62
N TYR A 371 16.17 -6.17 -1.07
CA TYR A 371 16.18 -7.57 -0.59
C TYR A 371 16.55 -7.66 0.88
N LEU A 372 17.56 -6.91 1.33
CA LEU A 372 17.95 -6.84 2.74
C LEU A 372 16.78 -6.37 3.62
N THR A 373 16.08 -5.31 3.21
CA THR A 373 14.92 -4.77 3.93
C THR A 373 13.78 -5.77 4.00
N PHE A 374 13.36 -6.34 2.87
CA PHE A 374 12.19 -7.21 2.83
C PHE A 374 12.43 -8.58 3.44
N LEU A 375 13.61 -9.16 3.28
CA LEU A 375 13.97 -10.40 3.96
C LEU A 375 13.96 -10.22 5.48
N MET A 376 14.58 -9.15 5.96
CA MET A 376 14.53 -8.81 7.39
C MET A 376 13.09 -8.52 7.86
N GLY A 377 12.24 -7.89 7.02
CA GLY A 377 10.82 -7.69 7.26
C GLY A 377 10.05 -8.99 7.52
N GLY A 378 10.39 -10.06 6.80
CA GLY A 378 9.81 -11.39 7.00
C GLY A 378 10.19 -11.98 8.38
N PHE A 379 11.45 -11.84 8.81
CA PHE A 379 11.89 -12.24 10.14
C PHE A 379 11.23 -11.42 11.24
N ILE A 380 11.16 -10.08 11.08
CA ILE A 380 10.49 -9.18 12.02
C ILE A 380 9.02 -9.56 12.20
N THR A 381 8.31 -9.83 11.10
CA THR A 381 6.90 -10.25 11.15
C THR A 381 6.73 -11.54 11.94
N SER A 382 7.64 -12.49 11.78
CA SER A 382 7.65 -13.76 12.53
C SER A 382 7.95 -13.55 14.01
N ALA A 383 8.97 -12.76 14.36
CA ALA A 383 9.34 -12.41 15.73
C ALA A 383 8.20 -11.65 16.43
N ALA A 384 7.63 -10.64 15.78
CA ALA A 384 6.52 -9.85 16.32
C ALA A 384 5.28 -10.71 16.59
N ARG A 385 4.96 -11.67 15.68
CA ARG A 385 3.86 -12.63 15.88
C ARG A 385 4.12 -13.51 17.09
N LEU A 386 5.32 -14.08 17.24
CA LEU A 386 5.69 -14.91 18.39
C LEU A 386 5.66 -14.12 19.69
N ALA A 387 6.23 -12.92 19.72
CA ALA A 387 6.19 -12.03 20.88
C ALA A 387 4.73 -11.72 21.29
N ARG A 388 3.87 -11.38 20.34
CA ARG A 388 2.45 -11.12 20.59
C ARG A 388 1.72 -12.35 21.15
N MET A 389 1.93 -13.53 20.58
CA MET A 389 1.28 -14.76 21.04
C MET A 389 1.70 -15.14 22.47
N ASN A 390 2.97 -14.92 22.80
CA ASN A 390 3.55 -15.37 24.06
C ASN A 390 3.43 -14.32 25.19
N PHE A 391 3.59 -13.03 24.91
CA PHE A 391 3.61 -11.98 25.94
C PHE A 391 2.27 -11.28 26.13
N ARG A 392 1.55 -10.95 25.06
CA ARG A 392 0.31 -10.18 25.16
C ARG A 392 -0.75 -10.77 26.11
N PRO A 393 -0.94 -12.10 26.22
CA PRO A 393 -1.92 -12.67 27.14
C PRO A 393 -1.73 -12.28 28.60
N PHE A 394 -0.48 -12.01 29.03
CA PHE A 394 -0.20 -11.56 30.41
C PHE A 394 -0.75 -10.20 30.76
N PHE A 395 -0.98 -9.34 29.75
CA PHE A 395 -1.37 -7.95 29.89
C PHE A 395 -2.84 -7.67 29.54
N LEU A 396 -3.53 -8.64 28.92
CA LEU A 396 -4.94 -8.46 28.57
C LEU A 396 -5.82 -8.40 29.84
N PRO A 397 -6.71 -7.38 29.97
CA PRO A 397 -7.67 -7.33 31.05
C PRO A 397 -8.64 -8.52 30.97
N ALA A 398 -9.38 -8.78 32.05
CA ALA A 398 -10.52 -9.67 32.01
C ALA A 398 -11.62 -9.11 31.08
N GLU A 399 -12.47 -9.99 30.57
CA GLU A 399 -13.54 -9.56 29.66
C GLU A 399 -14.47 -8.55 30.37
N GLY A 400 -14.74 -7.42 29.68
CA GLY A 400 -15.55 -6.33 30.26
C GLY A 400 -14.81 -5.40 31.22
N GLN A 401 -13.54 -5.67 31.55
CA GLN A 401 -12.75 -4.80 32.44
C GLN A 401 -11.99 -3.71 31.66
N PRO A 402 -11.77 -2.53 32.26
CA PRO A 402 -11.02 -1.45 31.64
C PRO A 402 -9.55 -1.82 31.41
N ILE A 403 -8.92 -1.11 30.47
CA ILE A 403 -7.49 -1.30 30.12
C ILE A 403 -6.62 -0.93 31.35
N THR A 404 -5.81 -1.89 31.81
CA THR A 404 -4.89 -1.70 32.95
C THR A 404 -3.66 -0.84 32.56
N THR A 405 -3.01 -0.24 33.57
CA THR A 405 -1.74 0.49 33.37
C THR A 405 -0.66 -0.42 32.79
N ALA A 406 -0.57 -1.66 33.22
CA ALA A 406 0.37 -2.65 32.68
C ALA A 406 0.14 -2.90 31.17
N LYS A 407 -1.13 -2.92 30.73
CA LYS A 407 -1.47 -3.05 29.30
C LYS A 407 -1.07 -1.80 28.51
N ARG A 408 -1.27 -0.62 29.06
CA ARG A 408 -0.83 0.64 28.43
C ARG A 408 0.69 0.69 28.27
N LEU A 409 1.42 0.30 29.31
CA LEU A 409 2.89 0.21 29.26
C LEU A 409 3.37 -0.80 28.21
N TYR A 410 2.74 -2.00 28.15
CA TYR A 410 3.02 -3.00 27.13
C TYR A 410 2.81 -2.46 25.71
N ASP A 411 1.72 -1.71 25.49
CA ASP A 411 1.42 -1.12 24.17
C ASP A 411 2.42 -0.02 23.81
N PHE A 412 2.80 0.83 24.78
CA PHE A 412 3.81 1.87 24.58
C PHE A 412 5.18 1.28 24.22
N VAL A 413 5.65 0.29 24.99
CA VAL A 413 6.92 -0.40 24.69
C VAL A 413 6.85 -1.10 23.34
N GLY A 414 5.73 -1.73 23.03
CA GLY A 414 5.50 -2.38 21.73
C GLY A 414 5.55 -1.39 20.56
N ALA A 415 4.97 -0.19 20.74
CA ALA A 415 5.04 0.89 19.76
C ALA A 415 6.48 1.36 19.55
N LEU A 416 7.19 1.64 20.64
CA LEU A 416 8.58 2.09 20.59
C LEU A 416 9.49 1.07 19.90
N VAL A 417 9.41 -0.20 20.28
CA VAL A 417 10.19 -1.28 19.64
C VAL A 417 9.82 -1.42 18.16
N SER A 418 8.54 -1.31 17.82
CA SER A 418 8.10 -1.37 16.42
C SER A 418 8.71 -0.25 15.56
N LEU A 419 8.78 0.98 16.08
CA LEU A 419 9.39 2.11 15.37
C LEU A 419 10.91 1.98 15.29
N LEU A 420 11.58 1.61 16.37
CA LEU A 420 13.03 1.40 16.38
C LEU A 420 13.43 0.34 15.33
N VAL A 421 12.69 -0.77 15.25
CA VAL A 421 12.95 -1.84 14.29
C VAL A 421 12.56 -1.41 12.87
N LEU A 422 11.44 -0.69 12.68
CA LEU A 422 11.04 -0.18 11.37
C LEU A 422 12.13 0.72 10.77
N ASN A 423 12.58 1.74 11.52
CA ASN A 423 13.56 2.70 11.00
C ASN A 423 14.95 2.07 10.80
N TYR A 424 15.27 1.03 11.56
CA TYR A 424 16.46 0.21 11.32
C TYR A 424 16.37 -0.56 10.01
N VAL A 425 15.27 -1.29 9.79
CA VAL A 425 15.11 -2.15 8.62
C VAL A 425 14.84 -1.37 7.32
N ALA A 426 14.31 -0.15 7.43
CA ALA A 426 14.08 0.72 6.29
C ALA A 426 15.37 1.37 5.76
N SER A 427 16.46 1.40 6.52
CA SER A 427 17.70 2.06 6.10
C SER A 427 18.31 1.45 4.83
N PRO A 428 18.45 0.12 4.62
CA PRO A 428 18.94 -0.43 3.35
C PRO A 428 18.04 -0.13 2.16
N PHE A 429 16.73 -0.02 2.36
CA PHE A 429 15.79 0.35 1.31
C PHE A 429 16.15 1.70 0.69
N MET A 430 16.62 2.66 1.50
CA MET A 430 17.01 3.99 1.06
C MET A 430 18.48 4.09 0.68
N LEU A 431 19.35 3.27 1.27
CA LEU A 431 20.78 3.23 0.98
C LEU A 431 21.12 2.43 -0.29
N LEU A 432 20.22 1.57 -0.75
CA LEU A 432 20.20 0.82 -2.00
C LEU A 432 21.33 -0.20 -2.17
N THR A 433 22.61 0.21 -2.08
CA THR A 433 23.76 -0.65 -2.34
C THR A 433 24.09 -1.55 -1.14
N TRP A 434 24.80 -2.65 -1.41
CA TRP A 434 25.32 -3.54 -0.36
C TRP A 434 26.21 -2.78 0.62
N GLU A 435 27.20 -2.06 0.09
CA GLU A 435 28.21 -1.37 0.88
C GLU A 435 27.59 -0.35 1.85
N ASN A 436 26.72 0.52 1.32
CA ASN A 436 26.04 1.54 2.12
C ASN A 436 25.11 0.92 3.16
N SER A 437 24.40 -0.15 2.81
CA SER A 437 23.47 -0.83 3.70
C SER A 437 24.22 -1.48 4.90
N ILE A 438 25.32 -2.18 4.62
CA ILE A 438 26.13 -2.82 5.66
C ILE A 438 26.81 -1.75 6.53
N THR A 439 27.33 -0.67 5.93
CA THR A 439 27.90 0.46 6.67
C THR A 439 26.87 1.09 7.60
N GLY A 440 25.65 1.33 7.13
CA GLY A 440 24.57 1.86 7.95
C GLY A 440 24.24 0.97 9.14
N TRP A 441 24.05 -0.33 8.92
CA TRP A 441 23.76 -1.28 10.00
C TRP A 441 24.94 -1.46 10.97
N THR A 442 26.17 -1.46 10.49
CA THR A 442 27.37 -1.52 11.33
C THR A 442 27.47 -0.31 12.25
N ARG A 443 27.21 0.88 11.73
CA ARG A 443 27.20 2.13 12.53
C ARG A 443 26.07 2.17 13.55
N LEU A 444 24.98 1.46 13.33
CA LEU A 444 23.91 1.23 14.31
C LEU A 444 24.19 0.07 15.28
N GLY A 445 25.34 -0.63 15.16
CA GLY A 445 25.69 -1.73 16.04
C GLY A 445 24.80 -2.95 15.88
N TRP A 446 24.22 -3.17 14.72
CA TRP A 446 23.37 -4.34 14.37
C TRP A 446 22.20 -4.57 15.34
N TYR A 447 21.76 -3.53 16.09
CA TYR A 447 20.77 -3.70 17.16
C TYR A 447 19.46 -4.35 16.68
N GLY A 448 19.02 -4.04 15.45
CA GLY A 448 17.79 -4.62 14.91
C GLY A 448 17.93 -6.12 14.66
N HIS A 449 19.09 -6.59 14.16
CA HIS A 449 19.37 -8.02 14.01
C HIS A 449 19.40 -8.72 15.37
N VAL A 450 20.10 -8.14 16.36
CA VAL A 450 20.16 -8.70 17.72
C VAL A 450 18.77 -8.85 18.32
N VAL A 451 17.93 -7.83 18.22
CA VAL A 451 16.55 -7.86 18.75
C VAL A 451 15.70 -8.92 18.04
N VAL A 452 15.75 -8.96 16.71
CA VAL A 452 14.88 -9.84 15.92
C VAL A 452 15.35 -11.28 15.99
N MET A 453 16.62 -11.54 15.69
CA MET A 453 17.18 -12.90 15.71
C MET A 453 17.25 -13.46 17.12
N GLY A 454 17.61 -12.64 18.12
CA GLY A 454 17.56 -13.02 19.54
C GLY A 454 16.15 -13.38 19.99
N SER A 455 15.12 -12.63 19.56
CA SER A 455 13.71 -12.97 19.84
C SER A 455 13.32 -14.30 19.20
N LEU A 456 13.67 -14.53 17.93
CA LEU A 456 13.39 -15.79 17.24
C LEU A 456 14.08 -16.95 17.93
N LEU A 457 15.37 -16.81 18.21
CA LEU A 457 16.15 -17.84 18.92
C LEU A 457 15.50 -18.17 20.27
N PHE A 458 15.18 -17.17 21.09
CA PHE A 458 14.50 -17.36 22.37
C PHE A 458 13.23 -18.20 22.23
N PHE A 459 12.33 -17.84 21.30
CA PHE A 459 11.05 -18.53 21.14
C PHE A 459 11.21 -19.95 20.58
N TYR A 460 12.18 -20.21 19.72
CA TYR A 460 12.41 -21.53 19.13
C TYR A 460 13.17 -22.47 20.06
N VAL A 461 14.05 -21.96 20.93
CA VAL A 461 14.84 -22.78 21.89
C VAL A 461 14.09 -23.06 23.20
N GLY A 462 12.77 -22.86 23.22
CA GLY A 462 11.94 -23.23 24.37
C GLY A 462 11.19 -22.06 25.05
N GLY A 463 11.52 -20.81 24.74
CA GLY A 463 10.85 -19.63 25.31
C GLY A 463 9.34 -19.62 25.13
N SER A 464 8.84 -20.13 24.00
CA SER A 464 7.40 -20.31 23.79
C SER A 464 6.78 -21.31 24.78
N GLY A 465 7.46 -22.42 25.08
CA GLY A 465 7.05 -23.40 26.08
C GLY A 465 7.05 -22.80 27.48
N PHE A 466 8.11 -22.09 27.83
CA PHE A 466 8.23 -21.39 29.09
C PHE A 466 7.10 -20.35 29.31
N CYS A 467 6.82 -19.51 28.31
CA CYS A 467 5.71 -18.56 28.38
C CYS A 467 4.34 -19.24 28.57
N ARG A 468 4.09 -20.35 27.85
CA ARG A 468 2.85 -21.13 28.00
C ARG A 468 2.71 -21.74 29.40
N SER A 469 3.80 -22.26 29.96
CA SER A 469 3.84 -22.77 31.33
C SER A 469 3.47 -21.69 32.35
N LEU A 470 4.03 -20.49 32.21
CA LEU A 470 3.70 -19.34 33.05
C LEU A 470 2.24 -18.87 32.84
N GLN A 471 1.73 -18.86 31.62
CA GLN A 471 0.33 -18.54 31.33
C GLN A 471 -0.61 -19.53 32.04
N LYS A 472 -0.30 -20.84 31.97
CA LYS A 472 -1.06 -21.87 32.66
C LYS A 472 -1.04 -21.69 34.20
N LYS A 473 0.15 -21.41 34.78
CA LYS A 473 0.30 -21.14 36.22
C LYS A 473 -0.51 -19.91 36.67
N ARG A 474 -0.68 -18.90 35.80
CA ARG A 474 -1.48 -17.71 36.06
C ARG A 474 -2.97 -17.85 35.73
N GLY A 475 -3.44 -19.04 35.38
CA GLY A 475 -4.84 -19.27 35.04
C GLY A 475 -5.32 -18.55 33.75
N ILE A 476 -4.41 -18.21 32.84
CA ILE A 476 -4.76 -17.54 31.58
C ILE A 476 -5.41 -18.57 30.67
N SER A 477 -6.69 -18.40 30.35
CA SER A 477 -7.46 -19.34 29.55
C SER A 477 -6.95 -19.47 28.11
N SER A 478 -7.10 -20.65 27.50
CA SER A 478 -6.81 -20.88 26.09
C SER A 478 -7.59 -19.95 25.14
N LYS A 479 -8.81 -19.58 25.50
CA LYS A 479 -9.63 -18.58 24.81
C LYS A 479 -8.93 -17.20 24.77
N LYS A 480 -8.34 -16.77 25.90
CA LYS A 480 -7.58 -15.50 25.99
C LYS A 480 -6.31 -15.54 25.14
N VAL A 481 -5.64 -16.70 25.09
CA VAL A 481 -4.46 -16.89 24.22
C VAL A 481 -4.86 -16.87 22.74
N ALA A 482 -5.95 -17.53 22.37
CA ALA A 482 -6.49 -17.53 21.01
C ALA A 482 -6.90 -16.12 20.55
N SER A 483 -7.58 -15.34 21.40
CA SER A 483 -7.92 -13.94 21.09
C SER A 483 -6.69 -13.04 20.93
N ALA A 484 -5.62 -13.32 21.68
CA ALA A 484 -4.37 -12.60 21.55
C ALA A 484 -3.63 -12.91 20.23
N SER A 485 -3.77 -14.14 19.71
CA SER A 485 -3.15 -14.58 18.45
C SER A 485 -3.95 -14.19 17.22
N GLY A 486 -5.29 -14.18 17.32
CA GLY A 486 -6.22 -14.00 16.19
C GLY A 486 -6.84 -12.61 16.06
N ALA A 487 -6.67 -11.72 17.03
CA ALA A 487 -7.22 -10.39 16.90
C ALA A 487 -6.49 -9.61 15.81
N ALA A 488 -7.02 -9.67 14.60
CA ALA A 488 -6.89 -8.56 13.68
C ALA A 488 -7.28 -7.29 14.47
N THR A 489 -6.43 -6.31 14.42
CA THR A 489 -6.72 -5.05 15.11
C THR A 489 -7.94 -4.41 14.43
N PRO A 490 -8.86 -3.81 15.17
CA PRO A 490 -10.10 -3.26 14.62
C PRO A 490 -9.92 -2.30 13.44
N VAL A 491 -8.74 -1.72 13.28
CA VAL A 491 -8.44 -0.76 12.21
C VAL A 491 -8.31 -1.46 10.84
N ALA A 492 -7.59 -2.58 10.74
CA ALA A 492 -7.39 -3.27 9.46
C ALA A 492 -8.66 -4.00 8.97
N GLU A 493 -9.42 -4.62 9.87
CA GLU A 493 -10.69 -5.26 9.50
C GLU A 493 -11.78 -4.26 9.16
N LYS A 494 -11.87 -3.13 9.91
CA LYS A 494 -12.85 -2.08 9.62
C LYS A 494 -12.56 -1.30 8.34
N THR A 495 -11.30 -1.24 7.90
CA THR A 495 -10.93 -0.53 6.68
C THR A 495 -11.21 -1.34 5.42
N PHE A 496 -11.31 -2.67 5.52
CA PHE A 496 -11.52 -3.59 4.41
C PHE A 496 -12.80 -4.45 4.54
N GLN A 497 -13.63 -4.19 5.52
CA GLN A 497 -14.98 -4.76 5.50
C GLN A 497 -15.78 -4.06 4.40
N VAL A 498 -16.37 -4.86 3.52
CA VAL A 498 -17.50 -4.41 2.69
C VAL A 498 -18.47 -3.69 3.64
N PRO A 499 -18.90 -2.46 3.32
CA PRO A 499 -19.89 -1.77 4.13
C PRO A 499 -21.03 -2.73 4.39
N PRO A 500 -21.57 -2.81 5.62
CA PRO A 500 -22.80 -3.55 5.84
C PRO A 500 -23.85 -3.03 4.87
N ALA A 501 -24.71 -3.92 4.38
CA ALA A 501 -25.75 -3.54 3.43
C ALA A 501 -26.46 -2.27 3.94
N LEU A 502 -26.72 -1.33 3.04
CA LEU A 502 -27.20 0.03 3.38
C LEU A 502 -28.48 0.04 4.24
N ASP A 503 -29.28 -1.02 4.15
CA ASP A 503 -30.46 -1.27 5.00
C ASP A 503 -30.13 -1.41 6.51
N LYS A 504 -28.88 -1.73 6.85
CA LYS A 504 -28.39 -1.81 8.25
C LYS A 504 -27.74 -0.52 8.76
N ILE A 505 -27.56 0.46 7.90
CA ILE A 505 -26.84 1.72 8.21
C ILE A 505 -27.77 2.93 8.22
N VAL A 506 -28.89 2.86 7.50
CA VAL A 506 -29.90 3.93 7.46
C VAL A 506 -30.91 3.63 8.57
N PRO A 507 -31.08 4.54 9.56
CA PRO A 507 -32.21 4.42 10.48
C PRO A 507 -33.52 4.47 9.69
N PRO A 508 -34.58 3.75 10.12
CA PRO A 508 -35.87 3.86 9.48
C PRO A 508 -36.31 5.34 9.45
N PRO A 509 -36.94 5.80 8.37
CA PRO A 509 -37.45 7.16 8.33
C PRO A 509 -38.43 7.37 9.50
N ILE A 510 -38.18 8.50 10.23
CA ILE A 510 -39.07 8.98 11.30
C ILE A 510 -40.39 9.41 10.69
#